data_3d547a569f772215d10f0816c823cce4
#
_entry.id   3d547a569f772215d10f0816c823cce4
#
_cell.length_a   1.000
_cell.length_b   1.000
_cell.length_c   1.000
_cell.angle_alpha   90.00
_cell.angle_beta   90.00
_cell.angle_gamma   90.00
#
_symmetry.space_group_name_H-M   'P 1'
#
loop_
_entity.id
_entity.type
_entity.pdbx_description
1 polymer ?
#
loop_
_entity_poly.entity_id
_entity_poly.type
_entity_poly.pdbx_seq_one_letter_code
_entity_poly.pdbx_strand_id
1 'polypeptide(L)'
;MNGKLTPEEKARVREEKLRREALEREADFAEVEQLLGKDAADALRDHYALFDDRYYKWLASLFDPEIGGFYYSKSAQNNEGYLPDLESTKQALAFFSNSGMTRNYETIYDAYPEWMRERIINFVKPMQCPEDGYFYHPQWGKSISSSRMSRDLGWATSTLKDFRDKPKWDTPNGHKGEFGPPPERVGAAETGAASNAAAVYPERLRTVENFRKYLVCTLNGNEDPSDLTPNLIRKKSYPYGNEMNAQAGQIKQRERLGIESGELIDSDGDGIADNGFIATFCEVFGAWQLPYNGLWEPCHSVDADGNIVEDENGEPHYNAINGLMKLSTSYNSLGVRMPYAKQALESAIRMAAFLGVHEDGRPGPDVLGKRPNGSVDVYNPWVAVQAIFTNLDRYYTKEERAELQQTLKENAAAMIRTTTKKSVSFAKEDGSYGYTWQYSPARSQNAPVAVPETVEGDVNGGCIAVSGITRNMCYGLGLKNIPIWRDSDFDVVLEIFEQLREDWEKSKKA
;
A
#
# COMPACT_ATOMS: atom_id res chain seq x y z
N MET A 1 25.37 24.15 25.45
CA MET A 1 25.78 25.19 24.47
C MET A 1 25.62 24.58 23.08
N ASN A 2 24.44 24.72 22.47
CA ASN A 2 24.27 24.35 21.07
C ASN A 2 24.56 25.59 20.22
N GLY A 3 25.86 25.81 19.92
CA GLY A 3 26.26 26.83 18.95
C GLY A 3 25.71 26.46 17.57
N LYS A 4 24.93 27.33 16.93
CA LYS A 4 24.53 27.15 15.54
C LYS A 4 25.80 27.09 14.69
N LEU A 5 25.95 26.03 13.90
CA LEU A 5 27.06 25.89 12.95
C LEU A 5 27.13 27.09 12.00
N THR A 6 28.33 27.56 11.70
CA THR A 6 28.54 28.57 10.67
C THR A 6 28.19 28.06 9.28
N PRO A 7 27.95 28.91 8.27
CA PRO A 7 27.69 28.46 6.91
C PRO A 7 28.80 27.55 6.34
N GLU A 8 30.06 27.84 6.67
CA GLU A 8 31.24 27.03 6.23
C GLU A 8 31.24 25.65 6.92
N GLU A 9 30.91 25.60 8.24
CA GLU A 9 30.81 24.34 8.98
C GLU A 9 29.68 23.48 8.44
N LYS A 10 28.52 24.08 8.13
CA LYS A 10 27.39 23.38 7.50
C LYS A 10 27.78 22.82 6.13
N ALA A 11 28.47 23.61 5.30
CA ALA A 11 28.92 23.16 3.97
C ALA A 11 29.88 21.97 4.07
N ARG A 12 30.84 22.00 5.01
CA ARG A 12 31.78 20.90 5.23
C ARG A 12 31.08 19.63 5.72
N VAL A 13 30.16 19.75 6.69
CA VAL A 13 29.37 18.62 7.18
C VAL A 13 28.56 18.00 6.04
N ARG A 14 27.95 18.81 5.18
CA ARG A 14 27.20 18.35 4.02
C ARG A 14 28.10 17.62 3.01
N GLU A 15 29.29 18.13 2.72
CA GLU A 15 30.24 17.50 1.81
C GLU A 15 30.71 16.13 2.32
N GLU A 16 31.05 16.02 3.61
CA GLU A 16 31.41 14.76 4.25
C GLU A 16 30.27 13.75 4.21
N LYS A 17 29.04 14.21 4.44
CA LYS A 17 27.81 13.40 4.36
C LYS A 17 27.62 12.85 2.95
N LEU A 18 27.66 13.69 1.92
CA LEU A 18 27.53 13.30 0.52
C LEU A 18 28.60 12.29 0.09
N ARG A 19 29.85 12.48 0.54
CA ARG A 19 30.94 11.54 0.24
C ARG A 19 30.70 10.16 0.87
N ARG A 20 30.26 10.12 2.12
CA ARG A 20 29.90 8.86 2.79
C ARG A 20 28.78 8.15 2.05
N GLU A 21 27.71 8.87 1.70
CA GLU A 21 26.55 8.34 1.01
C GLU A 21 26.87 7.80 -0.39
N ALA A 22 27.80 8.41 -1.10
CA ALA A 22 28.28 7.90 -2.38
C ALA A 22 28.98 6.53 -2.22
N LEU A 23 29.82 6.37 -1.20
CA LEU A 23 30.47 5.10 -0.90
C LEU A 23 29.47 4.01 -0.48
N GLU A 24 28.48 4.36 0.32
CA GLU A 24 27.41 3.45 0.71
C GLU A 24 26.60 2.99 -0.51
N ARG A 25 26.30 3.89 -1.44
CA ARG A 25 25.58 3.56 -2.67
C ARG A 25 26.36 2.56 -3.53
N GLU A 26 27.66 2.76 -3.70
CA GLU A 26 28.50 1.81 -4.44
C GLU A 26 28.54 0.44 -3.74
N ALA A 27 28.61 0.39 -2.41
CA ALA A 27 28.56 -0.85 -1.66
C ALA A 27 27.21 -1.58 -1.81
N ASP A 28 26.09 -0.84 -1.78
CA ASP A 28 24.77 -1.39 -2.00
C ASP A 28 24.66 -2.07 -3.38
N PHE A 29 25.15 -1.43 -4.45
CA PHE A 29 25.11 -2.01 -5.81
C PHE A 29 26.11 -3.14 -6.03
N ALA A 30 27.27 -3.13 -5.34
CA ALA A 30 28.19 -4.27 -5.35
C ALA A 30 27.56 -5.53 -4.73
N GLU A 31 26.76 -5.37 -3.67
CA GLU A 31 25.98 -6.46 -3.08
C GLU A 31 24.93 -7.02 -4.08
N VAL A 32 24.23 -6.15 -4.82
CA VAL A 32 23.30 -6.59 -5.89
C VAL A 32 24.01 -7.40 -6.95
N GLU A 33 25.19 -6.94 -7.41
CA GLU A 33 25.98 -7.64 -8.42
C GLU A 33 26.42 -9.04 -7.93
N GLN A 34 26.79 -9.15 -6.67
CA GLN A 34 27.13 -10.43 -6.05
C GLN A 34 25.95 -11.40 -5.98
N LEU A 35 24.75 -10.90 -5.66
CA LEU A 35 23.55 -11.73 -5.44
C LEU A 35 22.83 -12.09 -6.75
N LEU A 36 22.68 -11.14 -7.66
CA LEU A 36 21.85 -11.25 -8.87
C LEU A 36 22.66 -11.25 -10.18
N GLY A 37 23.94 -10.94 -10.13
CA GLY A 37 24.81 -10.78 -11.30
C GLY A 37 24.82 -9.35 -11.86
N LYS A 38 25.81 -9.09 -12.69
CA LYS A 38 26.10 -7.76 -13.25
C LYS A 38 24.92 -7.19 -14.05
N ASP A 39 24.29 -8.01 -14.88
CA ASP A 39 23.18 -7.58 -15.75
C ASP A 39 21.97 -7.04 -14.97
N ALA A 40 21.61 -7.68 -13.86
CA ALA A 40 20.57 -7.21 -12.97
C ALA A 40 20.98 -5.96 -12.17
N ALA A 41 22.25 -5.88 -11.74
CA ALA A 41 22.79 -4.71 -11.06
C ALA A 41 22.80 -3.47 -11.97
N ASP A 42 23.22 -3.60 -13.22
CA ASP A 42 23.19 -2.52 -14.21
C ASP A 42 21.74 -2.08 -14.48
N ALA A 43 20.83 -3.02 -14.69
CA ALA A 43 19.40 -2.72 -14.87
C ALA A 43 18.81 -1.96 -13.66
N LEU A 44 19.22 -2.32 -12.44
CA LEU A 44 18.76 -1.63 -11.23
C LEU A 44 19.36 -0.23 -11.10
N ARG A 45 20.65 0.00 -11.49
CA ARG A 45 21.24 1.34 -11.56
C ARG A 45 20.46 2.24 -12.52
N ASP A 46 20.10 1.73 -13.71
CA ASP A 46 19.28 2.45 -14.68
C ASP A 46 17.90 2.83 -14.12
N HIS A 47 17.29 1.93 -13.34
CA HIS A 47 16.03 2.22 -12.67
C HIS A 47 16.16 3.38 -11.67
N TYR A 48 17.21 3.38 -10.84
CA TYR A 48 17.45 4.43 -9.86
C TYR A 48 17.79 5.79 -10.52
N ALA A 49 18.39 5.77 -11.70
CA ALA A 49 18.70 6.98 -12.46
C ALA A 49 17.45 7.73 -12.99
N LEU A 50 16.26 7.11 -12.93
CA LEU A 50 15.01 7.80 -13.28
C LEU A 50 14.62 8.91 -12.28
N PHE A 51 15.12 8.85 -11.04
CA PHE A 51 14.61 9.66 -9.94
C PHE A 51 15.59 10.75 -9.53
N ASP A 52 15.22 12.00 -9.77
CA ASP A 52 15.94 13.19 -9.34
C ASP A 52 15.27 13.89 -8.13
N ASP A 53 15.85 15.00 -7.68
CA ASP A 53 15.43 15.73 -6.48
C ASP A 53 14.10 16.48 -6.65
N ARG A 54 13.61 16.66 -7.88
CA ARG A 54 12.36 17.37 -8.14
C ARG A 54 11.17 16.68 -7.50
N TYR A 55 11.16 15.33 -7.50
CA TYR A 55 10.03 14.59 -6.94
C TYR A 55 9.85 14.81 -5.44
N TYR A 56 10.89 14.63 -4.63
CA TYR A 56 10.72 14.80 -3.17
C TYR A 56 10.51 16.25 -2.76
N LYS A 57 11.04 17.20 -3.52
CA LYS A 57 10.75 18.64 -3.32
C LYS A 57 9.29 18.96 -3.62
N TRP A 58 8.76 18.42 -4.73
CA TRP A 58 7.35 18.51 -5.08
C TRP A 58 6.46 17.91 -3.98
N LEU A 59 6.78 16.70 -3.50
CA LEU A 59 6.03 16.02 -2.45
C LEU A 59 6.03 16.81 -1.13
N ALA A 60 7.19 17.29 -0.70
CA ALA A 60 7.33 18.10 0.51
C ALA A 60 6.48 19.40 0.44
N SER A 61 6.39 20.00 -0.76
CA SER A 61 5.62 21.23 -0.99
C SER A 61 4.09 21.06 -0.90
N LEU A 62 3.59 19.84 -0.79
CA LEU A 62 2.15 19.55 -0.58
C LEU A 62 1.75 19.55 0.90
N PHE A 63 2.69 19.71 1.82
CA PHE A 63 2.39 19.79 3.24
C PHE A 63 1.72 21.12 3.59
N ASP A 64 0.63 21.06 4.35
CA ASP A 64 -0.04 22.23 4.91
C ASP A 64 0.39 22.44 6.36
N PRO A 65 1.16 23.51 6.68
CA PRO A 65 1.66 23.75 8.04
C PRO A 65 0.58 24.22 9.01
N GLU A 66 -0.56 24.71 8.53
CA GLU A 66 -1.70 25.10 9.36
C GLU A 66 -2.53 23.89 9.77
N ILE A 67 -2.91 23.07 8.80
CA ILE A 67 -3.78 21.91 9.00
C ILE A 67 -2.99 20.72 9.56
N GLY A 68 -1.76 20.49 9.09
CA GLY A 68 -0.89 19.40 9.55
C GLY A 68 -1.02 18.12 8.72
N GLY A 69 -1.44 18.23 7.46
CA GLY A 69 -1.57 17.10 6.53
C GLY A 69 -1.01 17.42 5.14
N PHE A 70 -0.97 16.40 4.27
CA PHE A 70 -0.56 16.55 2.88
C PHE A 70 -1.78 16.54 1.95
N TYR A 71 -1.81 17.47 1.00
CA TYR A 71 -2.74 17.43 -0.12
C TYR A 71 -2.41 16.28 -1.07
N TYR A 72 -3.42 15.79 -1.77
CA TYR A 72 -3.25 14.71 -2.74
C TYR A 72 -2.44 15.15 -3.97
N SER A 73 -2.62 16.39 -4.42
CA SER A 73 -1.97 16.97 -5.60
C SER A 73 -1.90 18.50 -5.53
N LYS A 74 -1.23 19.12 -6.50
CA LYS A 74 -1.21 20.59 -6.61
C LYS A 74 -2.58 21.19 -6.91
N SER A 75 -3.40 20.54 -7.73
CA SER A 75 -4.76 21.01 -7.98
C SER A 75 -5.62 21.00 -6.72
N ALA A 76 -5.45 19.99 -5.85
CA ALA A 76 -6.11 19.96 -4.55
C ALA A 76 -5.62 21.11 -3.66
N GLN A 77 -4.31 21.32 -3.57
CA GLN A 77 -3.72 22.39 -2.74
C GLN A 77 -4.17 23.80 -3.15
N ASN A 78 -4.37 24.02 -4.44
CA ASN A 78 -4.69 25.31 -5.01
C ASN A 78 -6.21 25.60 -5.12
N ASN A 79 -7.07 24.73 -4.62
CA ASN A 79 -8.52 24.85 -4.71
C ASN A 79 -9.20 24.72 -3.34
N GLU A 80 -9.99 25.70 -2.93
CA GLU A 80 -10.65 25.79 -1.62
C GLU A 80 -11.60 24.60 -1.30
N GLY A 81 -12.04 23.86 -2.32
CA GLY A 81 -12.94 22.69 -2.14
C GLY A 81 -12.25 21.42 -1.64
N TYR A 82 -10.92 21.44 -1.46
CA TYR A 82 -10.13 20.27 -1.08
C TYR A 82 -9.36 20.54 0.23
N LEU A 83 -9.18 19.49 1.01
CA LEU A 83 -8.38 19.49 2.24
C LEU A 83 -7.30 18.41 2.15
N PRO A 84 -6.19 18.54 2.91
CA PRO A 84 -5.26 17.43 3.15
C PRO A 84 -6.02 16.22 3.64
N ASP A 85 -5.62 15.00 3.24
CA ASP A 85 -6.33 13.79 3.62
C ASP A 85 -5.42 12.73 4.30
N LEU A 86 -6.05 11.76 4.98
CA LEU A 86 -5.35 10.72 5.76
C LEU A 86 -4.48 9.84 4.88
N GLU A 87 -4.95 9.47 3.67
CA GLU A 87 -4.20 8.62 2.74
C GLU A 87 -2.95 9.35 2.26
N SER A 88 -3.10 10.57 1.74
CA SER A 88 -2.00 11.39 1.24
C SER A 88 -0.97 11.69 2.33
N THR A 89 -1.44 12.02 3.53
CA THR A 89 -0.57 12.29 4.67
C THR A 89 0.26 11.05 5.04
N LYS A 90 -0.39 9.89 5.21
CA LYS A 90 0.33 8.66 5.56
C LYS A 90 1.28 8.20 4.47
N GLN A 91 0.87 8.30 3.20
CA GLN A 91 1.70 7.90 2.07
C GLN A 91 2.92 8.81 1.93
N ALA A 92 2.77 10.13 2.05
CA ALA A 92 3.90 11.07 1.99
C ALA A 92 4.92 10.82 3.12
N LEU A 93 4.45 10.65 4.36
CA LEU A 93 5.33 10.30 5.50
C LEU A 93 6.05 8.97 5.28
N ALA A 94 5.32 7.95 4.83
CA ALA A 94 5.90 6.65 4.52
C ALA A 94 6.88 6.70 3.33
N PHE A 95 6.66 7.59 2.36
CA PHE A 95 7.55 7.79 1.23
C PHE A 95 8.95 8.16 1.67
N PHE A 96 9.12 9.17 2.53
CA PHE A 96 10.44 9.60 3.00
C PHE A 96 11.20 8.49 3.72
N SER A 97 10.50 7.63 4.44
CA SER A 97 11.08 6.45 5.06
C SER A 97 11.40 5.35 4.03
N ASN A 98 10.45 4.99 3.17
CA ASN A 98 10.60 3.92 2.19
C ASN A 98 11.67 4.21 1.14
N SER A 99 11.87 5.48 0.78
CA SER A 99 12.92 5.92 -0.15
C SER A 99 14.33 5.92 0.45
N GLY A 100 14.44 5.72 1.78
CA GLY A 100 15.70 5.64 2.52
C GLY A 100 16.15 6.93 3.19
N MET A 101 15.43 8.05 3.03
CA MET A 101 15.80 9.37 3.56
C MET A 101 15.92 9.42 5.08
N THR A 102 15.08 8.64 5.80
CA THR A 102 15.05 8.67 7.27
C THR A 102 15.82 7.49 7.91
N ARG A 103 16.63 6.74 7.15
CA ARG A 103 17.28 5.51 7.63
C ARG A 103 18.25 5.71 8.80
N ASN A 104 18.82 6.90 8.95
CA ASN A 104 19.74 7.24 10.02
C ASN A 104 19.07 7.76 11.29
N TYR A 105 17.74 7.88 11.29
CA TYR A 105 16.95 8.16 12.47
C TYR A 105 16.49 6.84 13.12
N GLU A 106 16.45 6.80 14.44
CA GLU A 106 16.03 5.60 15.17
C GLU A 106 14.58 5.22 14.87
N THR A 107 13.71 6.21 14.79
CA THR A 107 12.30 6.05 14.42
C THR A 107 11.83 7.18 13.52
N ILE A 108 10.68 6.96 12.87
CA ILE A 108 10.02 8.03 12.09
C ILE A 108 9.66 9.24 12.97
N TYR A 109 9.36 9.02 14.25
CA TYR A 109 9.12 10.08 15.22
C TYR A 109 10.32 11.02 15.37
N ASP A 110 11.53 10.47 15.41
CA ASP A 110 12.76 11.23 15.63
C ASP A 110 13.20 12.01 14.37
N ALA A 111 12.69 11.63 13.20
CA ALA A 111 13.00 12.27 11.93
C ALA A 111 12.30 13.62 11.73
N TYR A 112 11.14 13.83 12.35
CA TYR A 112 10.34 15.05 12.13
C TYR A 112 10.43 16.01 13.31
N PRO A 113 10.46 17.36 13.07
CA PRO A 113 10.48 18.36 14.11
C PRO A 113 9.19 18.34 14.96
N GLU A 114 9.30 18.72 16.22
CA GLU A 114 8.21 18.66 17.21
C GLU A 114 6.93 19.34 16.70
N TRP A 115 7.06 20.57 16.17
CA TRP A 115 5.91 21.32 15.67
C TRP A 115 5.12 20.58 14.58
N MET A 116 5.83 19.87 13.69
CA MET A 116 5.21 19.10 12.61
C MET A 116 4.49 17.86 13.15
N ARG A 117 5.11 17.16 14.12
CA ARG A 117 4.48 16.01 14.81
C ARG A 117 3.18 16.41 15.49
N GLU A 118 3.19 17.52 16.24
CA GLU A 118 2.00 18.08 16.89
C GLU A 118 0.91 18.43 15.88
N ARG A 119 1.27 19.05 14.76
CA ARG A 119 0.31 19.39 13.69
C ARG A 119 -0.33 18.15 13.09
N ILE A 120 0.45 17.13 12.76
CA ILE A 120 -0.06 15.86 12.19
C ILE A 120 -0.97 15.16 13.19
N ILE A 121 -0.60 15.07 14.47
CA ILE A 121 -1.45 14.49 15.51
C ILE A 121 -2.78 15.25 15.62
N ASN A 122 -2.72 16.58 15.65
CA ASN A 122 -3.90 17.45 15.75
C ASN A 122 -4.78 17.40 14.49
N PHE A 123 -4.23 17.07 13.33
CA PHE A 123 -4.98 16.80 12.11
C PHE A 123 -5.70 15.44 12.17
N VAL A 124 -5.01 14.38 12.56
CA VAL A 124 -5.54 13.01 12.52
C VAL A 124 -6.54 12.74 13.65
N LYS A 125 -6.17 13.04 14.88
CA LYS A 125 -6.88 12.62 16.09
C LYS A 125 -8.33 13.13 16.21
N PRO A 126 -8.66 14.37 15.81
CA PRO A 126 -10.04 14.88 15.84
C PRO A 126 -11.01 14.20 14.88
N MET A 127 -10.51 13.54 13.83
CA MET A 127 -11.35 12.82 12.86
C MET A 127 -11.98 11.55 13.43
N GLN A 128 -11.55 11.09 14.62
CA GLN A 128 -12.11 9.88 15.22
C GLN A 128 -13.53 10.10 15.70
N CYS A 129 -14.43 9.25 15.21
CA CYS A 129 -15.84 9.26 15.58
C CYS A 129 -16.05 8.61 16.97
N PRO A 130 -16.74 9.29 17.89
CA PRO A 130 -17.02 8.75 19.22
C PRO A 130 -18.10 7.65 19.25
N GLU A 131 -18.85 7.47 18.15
CA GLU A 131 -19.90 6.45 18.05
C GLU A 131 -19.34 5.05 17.77
N ASP A 132 -18.37 4.98 16.82
CA ASP A 132 -17.91 3.69 16.29
C ASP A 132 -16.38 3.48 16.33
N GLY A 133 -15.61 4.53 16.65
CA GLY A 133 -14.16 4.49 16.74
C GLY A 133 -13.43 4.52 15.39
N TYR A 134 -14.15 4.66 14.27
CA TYR A 134 -13.58 4.91 12.96
C TYR A 134 -13.14 6.37 12.80
N PHE A 135 -12.37 6.65 11.72
CA PHE A 135 -11.93 8.00 11.38
C PHE A 135 -12.66 8.48 10.12
N TYR A 136 -13.27 9.65 10.20
CA TYR A 136 -14.01 10.24 9.10
C TYR A 136 -13.49 11.62 8.78
N HIS A 137 -13.05 11.78 7.54
CA HIS A 137 -12.52 13.06 7.06
C HIS A 137 -13.66 14.10 6.93
N PRO A 138 -13.46 15.37 7.34
CA PRO A 138 -14.51 16.40 7.36
C PRO A 138 -15.10 16.70 5.97
N GLN A 139 -14.33 16.55 4.90
CA GLN A 139 -14.78 16.84 3.53
C GLN A 139 -15.84 15.87 3.02
N TRP A 140 -15.84 14.58 3.46
CA TRP A 140 -16.78 13.56 2.96
C TRP A 140 -17.53 12.79 4.05
N GLY A 141 -17.20 12.96 5.32
CA GLY A 141 -17.90 12.34 6.44
C GLY A 141 -18.02 10.83 6.32
N LYS A 142 -19.19 10.30 6.73
CA LYS A 142 -19.50 8.85 6.69
C LYS A 142 -19.94 8.36 5.30
N SER A 143 -20.11 9.25 4.30
CA SER A 143 -20.57 8.90 2.94
C SER A 143 -19.41 8.41 2.06
N ILE A 144 -18.73 7.35 2.48
CA ILE A 144 -17.59 6.74 1.80
C ILE A 144 -17.76 5.23 1.65
N SER A 145 -16.98 4.62 0.75
CA SER A 145 -16.96 3.16 0.60
C SER A 145 -16.42 2.47 1.86
N SER A 146 -16.83 1.22 2.08
CA SER A 146 -16.30 0.39 3.17
C SER A 146 -14.79 0.21 3.08
N SER A 147 -14.26 0.13 1.86
CA SER A 147 -12.82 0.08 1.60
C SER A 147 -12.14 1.36 2.06
N ARG A 148 -12.65 2.55 1.72
CA ARG A 148 -12.09 3.82 2.17
C ARG A 148 -12.14 3.96 3.69
N MET A 149 -13.29 3.67 4.29
CA MET A 149 -13.48 3.70 5.74
C MET A 149 -12.46 2.83 6.48
N SER A 150 -12.25 1.60 6.01
CA SER A 150 -11.28 0.67 6.61
C SER A 150 -9.82 1.11 6.39
N ARG A 151 -9.51 1.72 5.26
CA ARG A 151 -8.18 2.26 4.95
C ARG A 151 -7.88 3.50 5.79
N ASP A 152 -8.81 4.45 5.90
CA ASP A 152 -8.67 5.63 6.75
C ASP A 152 -8.43 5.24 8.21
N LEU A 153 -9.13 4.20 8.72
CA LEU A 153 -8.87 3.61 10.03
C LEU A 153 -7.42 3.11 10.16
N GLY A 154 -6.95 2.35 9.18
CA GLY A 154 -5.58 1.82 9.18
C GLY A 154 -4.52 2.91 9.11
N TRP A 155 -4.70 3.90 8.25
CA TRP A 155 -3.76 5.01 8.11
C TRP A 155 -3.73 5.92 9.34
N ALA A 156 -4.88 6.27 9.89
CA ALA A 156 -4.96 7.09 11.09
C ALA A 156 -4.28 6.41 12.28
N THR A 157 -4.62 5.15 12.57
CA THR A 157 -4.03 4.39 13.69
C THR A 157 -2.53 4.18 13.53
N SER A 158 -2.07 3.91 12.29
CA SER A 158 -0.65 3.79 11.99
C SER A 158 0.10 5.12 12.15
N THR A 159 -0.47 6.24 11.67
CA THR A 159 0.14 7.57 11.81
C THR A 159 0.27 7.97 13.27
N LEU A 160 -0.79 7.81 14.07
CA LEU A 160 -0.72 8.10 15.51
C LEU A 160 0.35 7.24 16.20
N LYS A 161 0.42 5.94 15.89
CA LYS A 161 1.45 5.05 16.42
C LYS A 161 2.86 5.50 16.04
N ASP A 162 3.10 5.89 14.78
CA ASP A 162 4.40 6.38 14.30
C ASP A 162 4.85 7.62 15.06
N PHE A 163 3.90 8.47 15.47
CA PHE A 163 4.17 9.66 16.27
C PHE A 163 3.98 9.46 17.78
N ARG A 164 4.01 8.20 18.26
CA ARG A 164 3.97 7.81 19.68
C ARG A 164 2.72 8.31 20.41
N ASP A 165 1.60 8.42 19.67
CA ASP A 165 0.31 8.85 20.19
C ASP A 165 -0.76 7.75 20.03
N LYS A 166 -1.94 7.95 20.62
CA LYS A 166 -3.04 7.00 20.64
C LYS A 166 -4.32 7.62 20.06
N PRO A 167 -5.22 6.79 19.50
CA PRO A 167 -6.59 7.20 19.25
C PRO A 167 -7.26 7.72 20.53
N LYS A 168 -8.30 8.55 20.41
CA LYS A 168 -9.13 8.95 21.57
C LYS A 168 -9.88 7.74 22.15
N TRP A 169 -10.47 6.93 21.28
CA TRP A 169 -11.29 5.79 21.62
C TRP A 169 -10.70 4.50 21.07
N ASP A 170 -11.04 3.36 21.71
CA ASP A 170 -10.72 2.03 21.17
C ASP A 170 -11.24 1.89 19.74
N THR A 171 -10.43 1.31 18.86
CA THR A 171 -10.71 1.22 17.43
C THR A 171 -11.16 -0.18 17.00
N PRO A 172 -11.93 -0.30 15.90
CA PRO A 172 -12.34 -1.60 15.37
C PRO A 172 -11.20 -2.52 14.94
N ASN A 173 -10.01 -1.98 14.64
CA ASN A 173 -8.81 -2.75 14.30
C ASN A 173 -7.89 -3.03 15.51
N GLY A 174 -8.38 -2.83 16.74
CA GLY A 174 -7.76 -3.30 17.97
C GLY A 174 -6.78 -2.36 18.66
N HIS A 175 -6.61 -1.13 18.17
CA HIS A 175 -5.80 -0.14 18.89
C HIS A 175 -6.56 0.40 20.09
N LYS A 176 -5.88 0.43 21.24
CA LYS A 176 -6.44 0.99 22.49
C LYS A 176 -6.38 2.51 22.46
N GLY A 177 -7.52 3.14 22.77
CA GLY A 177 -7.67 4.58 22.89
C GLY A 177 -7.29 5.11 24.27
N GLU A 178 -7.12 6.43 24.36
CA GLU A 178 -6.83 7.13 25.64
C GLU A 178 -7.96 6.99 26.64
N PHE A 179 -9.21 7.03 26.16
CA PHE A 179 -10.42 7.06 26.98
C PHE A 179 -11.16 5.70 26.96
N GLY A 180 -10.55 4.63 26.41
CA GLY A 180 -11.17 3.32 26.31
C GLY A 180 -12.23 3.23 25.22
N PRO A 181 -13.28 2.40 25.39
CA PRO A 181 -14.34 2.23 24.40
C PRO A 181 -15.04 3.54 24.04
N PRO A 182 -15.54 3.70 22.78
CA PRO A 182 -16.35 4.84 22.40
C PRO A 182 -17.54 5.07 23.35
N PRO A 183 -17.90 6.33 23.70
CA PRO A 183 -18.92 6.64 24.72
C PRO A 183 -20.29 5.99 24.49
N GLU A 184 -20.74 5.92 23.25
CA GLU A 184 -22.04 5.30 22.91
C GLU A 184 -22.06 3.78 23.12
N ARG A 185 -20.88 3.13 23.15
CA ARG A 185 -20.74 1.71 23.50
C ARG A 185 -20.88 1.46 24.99
N VAL A 186 -20.39 2.37 25.83
CA VAL A 186 -20.50 2.26 27.29
C VAL A 186 -21.98 2.32 27.71
N GLY A 187 -22.77 3.26 27.12
CA GLY A 187 -24.20 3.34 27.38
C GLY A 187 -25.00 2.11 26.92
N ALA A 188 -24.62 1.48 25.81
CA ALA A 188 -25.22 0.22 25.37
C ALA A 188 -24.90 -0.96 26.28
N ALA A 189 -23.69 -0.93 26.91
CA ALA A 189 -23.30 -1.94 27.90
C ALA A 189 -24.15 -1.91 29.16
N GLU A 190 -24.47 -0.73 29.65
CA GLU A 190 -25.29 -0.56 30.88
C GLU A 190 -26.76 -1.01 30.68
N THR A 191 -27.24 -1.05 29.44
CA THR A 191 -28.63 -1.51 29.10
C THR A 191 -28.72 -3.02 28.88
N GLY A 192 -27.70 -3.82 29.17
CA GLY A 192 -27.70 -5.28 28.99
C GLY A 192 -27.63 -5.78 27.55
N ALA A 193 -27.62 -4.87 26.57
CA ALA A 193 -27.41 -5.18 25.15
C ALA A 193 -25.93 -5.42 24.79
N ALA A 194 -25.08 -5.38 25.77
CA ALA A 194 -23.66 -5.11 25.61
C ALA A 194 -22.73 -6.31 25.73
N SER A 195 -23.23 -7.49 25.70
CA SER A 195 -22.34 -8.65 25.53
C SER A 195 -21.80 -8.76 24.09
N ASN A 196 -22.12 -7.80 23.21
CA ASN A 196 -21.79 -7.93 21.80
C ASN A 196 -20.72 -6.95 21.37
N ALA A 197 -19.44 -7.28 21.66
CA ALA A 197 -18.29 -6.69 20.94
C ALA A 197 -18.50 -6.72 19.41
N ALA A 198 -19.29 -7.67 18.91
CA ALA A 198 -19.73 -7.81 17.54
C ALA A 198 -20.62 -6.64 17.04
N ALA A 199 -21.40 -6.01 17.90
CA ALA A 199 -22.36 -4.95 17.49
C ALA A 199 -21.66 -3.71 16.89
N VAL A 200 -20.38 -3.55 17.12
CA VAL A 200 -19.55 -2.46 16.62
C VAL A 200 -19.11 -2.66 15.19
N TYR A 201 -18.99 -3.93 14.81
CA TYR A 201 -18.54 -4.26 13.46
C TYR A 201 -19.66 -4.05 12.44
N PRO A 202 -19.31 -3.72 11.19
CA PRO A 202 -20.28 -3.75 10.09
C PRO A 202 -21.01 -5.09 10.07
N GLU A 203 -22.26 -5.10 9.63
CA GLU A 203 -23.10 -6.31 9.65
C GLU A 203 -22.40 -7.56 9.12
N ARG A 204 -21.62 -7.41 8.04
CA ARG A 204 -20.82 -8.49 7.43
C ARG A 204 -19.76 -9.13 8.34
N LEU A 205 -19.34 -8.44 9.41
CA LEU A 205 -18.36 -8.94 10.39
C LEU A 205 -18.98 -9.23 11.77
N ARG A 206 -20.30 -9.18 11.92
CA ARG A 206 -20.96 -9.47 13.21
C ARG A 206 -20.97 -10.95 13.52
N THR A 207 -21.22 -11.80 12.52
CA THR A 207 -21.20 -13.25 12.64
C THR A 207 -20.45 -13.89 11.48
N VAL A 208 -19.96 -15.12 11.66
CA VAL A 208 -19.31 -15.90 10.60
C VAL A 208 -20.26 -16.17 9.44
N GLU A 209 -21.55 -16.43 9.75
CA GLU A 209 -22.60 -16.63 8.73
C GLU A 209 -22.79 -15.37 7.86
N ASN A 210 -22.86 -14.19 8.48
CA ASN A 210 -22.94 -12.91 7.76
C ASN A 210 -21.71 -12.68 6.89
N PHE A 211 -20.52 -13.06 7.38
CA PHE A 211 -19.28 -12.93 6.63
C PHE A 211 -19.29 -13.86 5.42
N ARG A 212 -19.65 -15.13 5.58
CA ARG A 212 -19.83 -16.09 4.48
C ARG A 212 -20.82 -15.57 3.44
N LYS A 213 -21.99 -15.12 3.88
CA LYS A 213 -23.01 -14.52 3.00
C LYS A 213 -22.47 -13.30 2.26
N TYR A 214 -21.71 -12.47 2.92
CA TYR A 214 -21.05 -11.33 2.28
C TYR A 214 -20.09 -11.77 1.19
N LEU A 215 -19.20 -12.73 1.44
CA LEU A 215 -18.25 -13.22 0.45
C LEU A 215 -18.95 -13.88 -0.73
N VAL A 216 -19.84 -14.84 -0.46
CA VAL A 216 -20.42 -15.70 -1.49
C VAL A 216 -21.60 -15.02 -2.20
N CYS A 217 -22.52 -14.39 -1.47
CA CYS A 217 -23.71 -13.81 -2.08
C CYS A 217 -23.50 -12.36 -2.53
N THR A 218 -22.85 -11.53 -1.70
CA THR A 218 -22.70 -10.10 -2.02
C THR A 218 -21.53 -9.84 -2.99
N LEU A 219 -20.35 -10.43 -2.74
CA LEU A 219 -19.20 -10.22 -3.61
C LEU A 219 -19.25 -11.12 -4.87
N ASN A 220 -19.56 -12.40 -4.72
CA ASN A 220 -19.56 -13.33 -5.84
C ASN A 220 -20.88 -13.39 -6.62
N GLY A 221 -21.99 -13.03 -5.99
CA GLY A 221 -23.33 -12.97 -6.61
C GLY A 221 -24.07 -14.31 -6.64
N ASN A 222 -23.66 -15.30 -5.85
CA ASN A 222 -24.38 -16.57 -5.71
C ASN A 222 -25.61 -16.37 -4.80
N GLU A 223 -26.67 -17.11 -5.02
CA GLU A 223 -27.88 -17.05 -4.20
C GLU A 223 -27.73 -17.80 -2.87
N ASP A 224 -27.01 -18.92 -2.89
CA ASP A 224 -26.75 -19.79 -1.75
C ASP A 224 -25.34 -19.53 -1.18
N PRO A 225 -25.19 -19.19 0.12
CA PRO A 225 -23.88 -19.01 0.74
C PRO A 225 -23.02 -20.29 0.83
N SER A 226 -23.58 -21.47 0.57
CA SER A 226 -22.86 -22.74 0.46
C SER A 226 -22.34 -23.04 -0.96
N ASP A 227 -22.83 -22.33 -1.96
CA ASP A 227 -22.40 -22.49 -3.36
C ASP A 227 -21.09 -21.70 -3.60
N LEU A 228 -19.96 -22.41 -3.61
CA LEU A 228 -18.65 -21.83 -3.85
C LEU A 228 -18.28 -21.75 -5.34
N THR A 229 -19.22 -21.89 -6.26
CA THR A 229 -18.93 -21.70 -7.69
C THR A 229 -18.46 -20.28 -7.95
N PRO A 230 -17.22 -20.09 -8.46
CA PRO A 230 -16.68 -18.74 -8.72
C PRO A 230 -17.42 -18.10 -9.89
N ASN A 231 -18.07 -16.99 -9.62
CA ASN A 231 -18.85 -16.25 -10.61
C ASN A 231 -18.24 -14.86 -10.89
N LEU A 232 -18.39 -13.93 -9.95
CA LEU A 232 -17.89 -12.58 -10.12
C LEU A 232 -16.39 -12.46 -9.83
N ILE A 233 -15.87 -13.27 -8.91
CA ILE A 233 -14.47 -13.19 -8.50
C ILE A 233 -13.51 -13.54 -9.64
N ARG A 234 -13.89 -14.46 -10.53
CA ARG A 234 -13.12 -14.80 -11.72
C ARG A 234 -12.99 -13.67 -12.75
N LYS A 235 -13.80 -12.61 -12.60
CA LYS A 235 -13.84 -11.46 -13.52
C LYS A 235 -13.43 -10.15 -12.86
N LYS A 236 -13.38 -10.11 -11.53
CA LYS A 236 -13.16 -8.87 -10.74
C LYS A 236 -12.43 -9.13 -9.44
N SER A 237 -11.33 -9.86 -9.49
CA SER A 237 -10.54 -10.24 -8.31
C SER A 237 -9.96 -9.04 -7.56
N TYR A 238 -9.58 -7.97 -8.26
CA TYR A 238 -8.98 -6.80 -7.63
C TYR A 238 -9.92 -6.05 -6.66
N PRO A 239 -11.15 -5.66 -7.02
CA PRO A 239 -12.07 -5.02 -6.07
C PRO A 239 -12.30 -5.84 -4.81
N TYR A 240 -12.51 -7.14 -4.95
CA TYR A 240 -12.79 -8.01 -3.80
C TYR A 240 -11.56 -8.29 -2.94
N GLY A 241 -10.41 -8.48 -3.58
CA GLY A 241 -9.13 -8.55 -2.89
C GLY A 241 -8.81 -7.26 -2.13
N ASN A 242 -9.14 -6.09 -2.71
CA ASN A 242 -8.97 -4.81 -2.05
C ASN A 242 -9.85 -4.66 -0.80
N GLU A 243 -11.11 -5.13 -0.85
CA GLU A 243 -11.99 -5.19 0.33
C GLU A 243 -11.39 -6.07 1.43
N MET A 244 -10.94 -7.28 1.09
CA MET A 244 -10.36 -8.20 2.07
C MET A 244 -9.06 -7.67 2.66
N ASN A 245 -8.18 -7.12 1.83
CA ASN A 245 -6.93 -6.52 2.28
C ASN A 245 -7.16 -5.35 3.23
N ALA A 246 -8.12 -4.47 2.92
CA ALA A 246 -8.46 -3.33 3.77
C ALA A 246 -9.06 -3.76 5.12
N GLN A 247 -9.78 -4.88 5.16
CA GLN A 247 -10.46 -5.37 6.36
C GLN A 247 -9.66 -6.41 7.16
N ALA A 248 -8.51 -6.87 6.68
CA ALA A 248 -7.76 -7.97 7.30
C ALA A 248 -7.48 -7.74 8.80
N GLY A 249 -7.14 -6.51 9.20
CA GLY A 249 -6.95 -6.16 10.61
C GLY A 249 -8.22 -6.27 11.45
N GLN A 250 -9.37 -5.92 10.88
CA GLN A 250 -10.67 -6.03 11.55
C GLN A 250 -11.10 -7.50 11.66
N ILE A 251 -10.90 -8.29 10.61
CA ILE A 251 -11.17 -9.73 10.59
C ILE A 251 -10.37 -10.42 11.69
N LYS A 252 -9.05 -10.17 11.75
CA LYS A 252 -8.18 -10.72 12.82
C LYS A 252 -8.65 -10.33 14.21
N GLN A 253 -8.98 -9.06 14.43
CA GLN A 253 -9.44 -8.59 15.72
C GLN A 253 -10.78 -9.23 16.10
N ARG A 254 -11.70 -9.36 15.14
CA ARG A 254 -13.00 -9.99 15.36
C ARG A 254 -12.87 -11.48 15.67
N GLU A 255 -11.99 -12.19 14.97
CA GLU A 255 -11.63 -13.59 15.26
C GLU A 255 -11.13 -13.73 16.70
N ARG A 256 -10.13 -12.95 17.06
CA ARG A 256 -9.55 -12.97 18.42
C ARG A 256 -10.60 -12.72 19.50
N LEU A 257 -11.46 -11.73 19.33
CA LEU A 257 -12.54 -11.44 20.30
C LEU A 257 -13.57 -12.58 20.39
N GLY A 258 -13.84 -13.26 19.28
CA GLY A 258 -14.72 -14.43 19.24
C GLY A 258 -14.14 -15.62 20.03
N ILE A 259 -12.84 -15.86 19.88
CA ILE A 259 -12.12 -16.90 20.66
C ILE A 259 -12.09 -16.51 22.15
N GLU A 260 -11.69 -15.30 22.49
CA GLU A 260 -11.60 -14.81 23.88
C GLU A 260 -12.96 -14.85 24.61
N SER A 261 -14.06 -14.64 23.91
CA SER A 261 -15.43 -14.70 24.47
C SER A 261 -16.03 -16.11 24.50
N GLY A 262 -15.41 -17.09 23.86
CA GLY A 262 -15.95 -18.43 23.69
C GLY A 262 -17.06 -18.55 22.62
N GLU A 263 -17.25 -17.50 21.81
CA GLU A 263 -18.15 -17.53 20.64
C GLU A 263 -17.57 -18.41 19.51
N LEU A 264 -16.25 -18.39 19.34
CA LEU A 264 -15.52 -19.19 18.38
C LEU A 264 -14.62 -20.19 19.11
N ILE A 265 -14.43 -21.37 18.53
CA ILE A 265 -13.60 -22.45 19.07
C ILE A 265 -12.31 -22.51 18.27
N ASP A 266 -11.21 -22.42 18.98
CA ASP A 266 -9.84 -22.65 18.52
C ASP A 266 -9.34 -23.92 19.24
N SER A 267 -9.43 -25.06 18.58
CA SER A 267 -9.21 -26.36 19.23
C SER A 267 -7.72 -26.73 19.36
N ASP A 268 -6.86 -26.17 18.52
CA ASP A 268 -5.41 -26.45 18.51
C ASP A 268 -4.57 -25.31 19.11
N GLY A 269 -5.18 -24.16 19.40
CA GLY A 269 -4.55 -23.03 20.09
C GLY A 269 -3.63 -22.20 19.20
N ASP A 270 -3.80 -22.26 17.88
CA ASP A 270 -2.98 -21.50 16.93
C ASP A 270 -3.45 -20.02 16.73
N GLY A 271 -4.57 -19.66 17.35
CA GLY A 271 -5.17 -18.32 17.28
C GLY A 271 -6.14 -18.15 16.10
N ILE A 272 -6.49 -19.24 15.40
CA ILE A 272 -7.46 -19.30 14.31
C ILE A 272 -8.58 -20.26 14.71
N ALA A 273 -9.82 -19.80 14.71
CA ALA A 273 -10.93 -20.65 15.07
C ALA A 273 -11.25 -21.66 13.95
N ASP A 274 -11.61 -22.90 14.35
CA ASP A 274 -11.90 -24.02 13.44
C ASP A 274 -12.93 -23.66 12.35
N ASN A 275 -13.96 -22.87 12.72
CA ASN A 275 -15.01 -22.42 11.83
C ASN A 275 -15.21 -20.90 11.95
N GLY A 276 -14.13 -20.15 12.06
CA GLY A 276 -14.15 -18.68 12.23
C GLY A 276 -14.17 -17.90 10.93
N PHE A 277 -13.90 -16.61 11.05
CA PHE A 277 -13.82 -15.68 9.92
C PHE A 277 -12.62 -16.00 9.02
N ILE A 278 -11.46 -16.33 9.62
CA ILE A 278 -10.23 -16.65 8.88
C ILE A 278 -10.39 -17.98 8.15
N ALA A 279 -10.96 -19.01 8.81
CA ALA A 279 -11.25 -20.29 8.17
C ALA A 279 -12.23 -20.13 7.00
N THR A 280 -13.28 -19.32 7.16
CA THR A 280 -14.24 -18.99 6.08
C THR A 280 -13.56 -18.27 4.91
N PHE A 281 -12.66 -17.32 5.19
CA PHE A 281 -11.86 -16.68 4.13
C PHE A 281 -11.03 -17.70 3.35
N CYS A 282 -10.32 -18.60 4.04
CA CYS A 282 -9.48 -19.63 3.41
C CYS A 282 -10.30 -20.58 2.55
N GLU A 283 -11.44 -21.03 3.05
CA GLU A 283 -12.34 -21.94 2.31
C GLU A 283 -12.84 -21.29 1.03
N VAL A 284 -13.40 -20.08 1.12
CA VAL A 284 -14.01 -19.39 -0.02
C VAL A 284 -12.96 -18.99 -1.06
N PHE A 285 -11.92 -18.26 -0.67
CA PHE A 285 -10.90 -17.81 -1.61
C PHE A 285 -9.99 -18.95 -2.09
N GLY A 286 -9.78 -19.99 -1.28
CA GLY A 286 -9.07 -21.20 -1.69
C GLY A 286 -9.81 -21.97 -2.78
N ALA A 287 -11.15 -22.09 -2.66
CA ALA A 287 -11.99 -22.73 -3.69
C ALA A 287 -12.02 -21.94 -5.00
N TRP A 288 -11.85 -20.62 -4.95
CA TRP A 288 -11.90 -19.75 -6.13
C TRP A 288 -10.53 -19.55 -6.82
N GLN A 289 -9.43 -19.90 -6.16
CA GLN A 289 -8.10 -19.77 -6.76
C GLN A 289 -7.88 -20.85 -7.84
N LEU A 290 -7.46 -20.44 -9.03
CA LEU A 290 -7.28 -21.34 -10.17
C LEU A 290 -5.93 -22.07 -10.06
N PRO A 291 -5.92 -23.41 -10.09
CA PRO A 291 -4.71 -24.18 -9.83
C PRO A 291 -3.65 -24.09 -10.94
N TYR A 292 -4.03 -23.76 -12.17
CA TYR A 292 -3.08 -23.71 -13.29
C TYR A 292 -2.26 -22.42 -13.36
N ASN A 293 -2.77 -21.30 -12.82
CA ASN A 293 -2.09 -20.01 -12.84
C ASN A 293 -1.94 -19.35 -11.45
N GLY A 294 -2.55 -19.91 -10.41
CA GLY A 294 -2.53 -19.37 -9.04
C GLY A 294 -3.28 -18.05 -8.86
N LEU A 295 -4.09 -17.64 -9.83
CA LEU A 295 -4.88 -16.41 -9.84
C LEU A 295 -6.35 -16.68 -9.51
N TRP A 296 -7.13 -15.63 -9.30
CA TRP A 296 -8.60 -15.66 -9.15
C TRP A 296 -9.33 -15.24 -10.43
N GLU A 297 -8.58 -15.07 -11.51
CA GLU A 297 -9.08 -14.76 -12.85
C GLU A 297 -8.35 -15.65 -13.88
N PRO A 298 -9.02 -16.03 -14.98
CA PRO A 298 -8.41 -16.85 -16.01
C PRO A 298 -7.32 -16.09 -16.79
N CYS A 299 -6.40 -16.84 -17.37
CA CYS A 299 -5.54 -16.35 -18.44
C CYS A 299 -6.33 -16.23 -19.75
N HIS A 300 -5.80 -15.49 -20.71
CA HIS A 300 -6.44 -15.22 -21.98
C HIS A 300 -5.48 -15.40 -23.16
N SER A 301 -6.03 -15.78 -24.32
CA SER A 301 -5.36 -15.75 -25.62
C SER A 301 -6.24 -15.05 -26.66
N VAL A 302 -5.73 -14.89 -27.87
CA VAL A 302 -6.49 -14.41 -29.04
C VAL A 302 -6.75 -15.60 -29.94
N ASP A 303 -8.02 -15.88 -30.26
CA ASP A 303 -8.41 -16.98 -31.17
C ASP A 303 -8.11 -16.64 -32.65
N ALA A 304 -8.41 -17.58 -33.54
CA ALA A 304 -8.17 -17.41 -34.97
C ALA A 304 -8.97 -16.26 -35.61
N ASP A 305 -10.08 -15.86 -34.99
CA ASP A 305 -10.95 -14.78 -35.44
C ASP A 305 -10.59 -13.43 -34.82
N GLY A 306 -9.56 -13.38 -33.94
CA GLY A 306 -9.09 -12.18 -33.27
C GLY A 306 -9.85 -11.83 -31.99
N ASN A 307 -10.68 -12.74 -31.44
CA ASN A 307 -11.40 -12.53 -30.20
C ASN A 307 -10.55 -12.93 -28.99
N ILE A 308 -10.74 -12.23 -27.85
CA ILE A 308 -10.13 -12.59 -26.57
C ILE A 308 -10.95 -13.71 -25.95
N VAL A 309 -10.29 -14.84 -25.69
CA VAL A 309 -10.90 -16.05 -25.10
C VAL A 309 -10.15 -16.48 -23.82
N GLU A 310 -10.86 -17.12 -22.88
CA GLU A 310 -10.21 -17.75 -21.73
C GLU A 310 -9.37 -18.94 -22.21
N ASP A 311 -8.11 -19.00 -21.77
CA ASP A 311 -7.15 -20.04 -22.18
C ASP A 311 -6.19 -20.34 -21.02
N GLU A 312 -6.16 -21.59 -20.56
CA GLU A 312 -5.24 -22.00 -19.48
C GLU A 312 -3.77 -21.85 -19.86
N ASN A 313 -3.43 -21.94 -21.15
CA ASN A 313 -2.08 -21.74 -21.67
C ASN A 313 -1.82 -20.27 -22.08
N GLY A 314 -2.83 -19.42 -21.94
CA GLY A 314 -2.78 -18.00 -22.29
C GLY A 314 -1.99 -17.19 -21.28
N GLU A 315 -2.16 -15.88 -21.36
CA GLU A 315 -1.41 -14.91 -20.57
C GLU A 315 -2.24 -14.28 -19.45
N PRO A 316 -1.64 -14.04 -18.28
CA PRO A 316 -2.29 -13.23 -17.22
C PRO A 316 -2.48 -11.78 -17.70
N HIS A 317 -3.42 -11.08 -17.10
CA HIS A 317 -3.64 -9.65 -17.33
C HIS A 317 -3.52 -8.84 -16.02
N TYR A 318 -3.37 -7.52 -16.11
CA TYR A 318 -3.09 -6.69 -14.94
C TYR A 318 -4.17 -6.77 -13.86
N ASN A 319 -5.46 -6.84 -14.21
CA ASN A 319 -6.51 -6.96 -13.18
C ASN A 319 -6.35 -8.22 -12.34
N ALA A 320 -6.01 -9.35 -12.96
CA ALA A 320 -5.76 -10.62 -12.26
C ALA A 320 -4.55 -10.51 -11.31
N ILE A 321 -3.46 -9.87 -11.75
CA ILE A 321 -2.26 -9.65 -10.93
C ILE A 321 -2.54 -8.62 -9.81
N ASN A 322 -3.33 -7.60 -10.08
CA ASN A 322 -3.76 -6.65 -9.05
C ASN A 322 -4.61 -7.34 -7.97
N GLY A 323 -5.47 -8.29 -8.37
CA GLY A 323 -6.20 -9.18 -7.46
C GLY A 323 -5.27 -10.10 -6.68
N LEU A 324 -4.29 -10.72 -7.34
CA LEU A 324 -3.26 -11.55 -6.71
C LEU A 324 -2.53 -10.79 -5.62
N MET A 325 -2.07 -9.57 -5.91
CA MET A 325 -1.38 -8.73 -4.93
C MET A 325 -2.22 -8.52 -3.67
N LYS A 326 -3.50 -8.19 -3.83
CA LYS A 326 -4.41 -7.94 -2.71
C LYS A 326 -4.67 -9.20 -1.88
N LEU A 327 -4.95 -10.32 -2.54
CA LEU A 327 -5.28 -11.56 -1.86
C LEU A 327 -4.05 -12.21 -1.22
N SER A 328 -2.88 -12.23 -1.88
CA SER A 328 -1.64 -12.74 -1.26
C SER A 328 -1.25 -11.94 -0.02
N THR A 329 -1.42 -10.62 -0.05
CA THR A 329 -1.22 -9.77 1.13
C THR A 329 -2.25 -10.05 2.22
N SER A 330 -3.51 -10.36 1.86
CA SER A 330 -4.55 -10.75 2.82
C SER A 330 -4.21 -12.07 3.51
N TYR A 331 -3.79 -13.10 2.76
CA TYR A 331 -3.32 -14.37 3.34
C TYR A 331 -2.19 -14.15 4.35
N ASN A 332 -1.21 -13.31 4.03
CA ASN A 332 -0.11 -12.99 4.96
C ASN A 332 -0.60 -12.22 6.20
N SER A 333 -1.50 -11.26 6.03
CA SER A 333 -2.05 -10.46 7.13
C SER A 333 -2.89 -11.29 8.08
N LEU A 334 -3.66 -12.24 7.54
CA LEU A 334 -4.46 -13.18 8.33
C LEU A 334 -3.60 -14.28 8.96
N GLY A 335 -2.40 -14.54 8.45
CA GLY A 335 -1.47 -15.51 9.00
C GLY A 335 -1.75 -16.93 8.51
N VAL A 336 -2.19 -17.10 7.26
CA VAL A 336 -2.59 -18.39 6.68
C VAL A 336 -1.86 -18.70 5.39
N ARG A 337 -1.76 -20.00 5.07
CA ARG A 337 -1.13 -20.49 3.85
C ARG A 337 -1.96 -20.14 2.63
N MET A 338 -1.34 -19.55 1.60
CA MET A 338 -1.95 -19.35 0.29
C MET A 338 -1.81 -20.63 -0.56
N PRO A 339 -2.89 -21.19 -1.10
CA PRO A 339 -2.79 -22.28 -2.09
C PRO A 339 -2.09 -21.80 -3.37
N TYR A 340 -1.58 -22.72 -4.19
CA TYR A 340 -1.02 -22.48 -5.53
C TYR A 340 -0.02 -21.30 -5.62
N ALA A 341 0.78 -21.08 -4.56
CA ALA A 341 1.74 -19.99 -4.48
C ALA A 341 2.82 -20.04 -5.58
N LYS A 342 3.23 -21.23 -6.02
CA LYS A 342 4.19 -21.42 -7.12
C LYS A 342 3.64 -20.85 -8.43
N GLN A 343 2.44 -21.27 -8.83
CA GLN A 343 1.78 -20.83 -10.06
C GLN A 343 1.50 -19.33 -10.03
N ALA A 344 1.10 -18.81 -8.87
CA ALA A 344 0.89 -17.40 -8.65
C ALA A 344 2.18 -16.57 -8.85
N LEU A 345 3.32 -17.07 -8.38
CA LEU A 345 4.62 -16.42 -8.57
C LEU A 345 5.02 -16.41 -10.05
N GLU A 346 4.87 -17.52 -10.76
CA GLU A 346 5.15 -17.62 -12.19
C GLU A 346 4.31 -16.61 -13.00
N SER A 347 3.03 -16.45 -12.66
CA SER A 347 2.14 -15.47 -13.28
C SER A 347 2.59 -14.03 -12.99
N ALA A 348 3.03 -13.73 -11.76
CA ALA A 348 3.55 -12.40 -11.38
C ALA A 348 4.86 -12.07 -12.12
N ILE A 349 5.77 -13.05 -12.26
CA ILE A 349 7.04 -12.89 -13.00
C ILE A 349 6.75 -12.60 -14.48
N ARG A 350 5.88 -13.38 -15.12
CA ARG A 350 5.49 -13.17 -16.54
C ARG A 350 4.93 -11.75 -16.74
N MET A 351 4.08 -11.26 -15.83
CA MET A 351 3.53 -9.91 -15.94
C MET A 351 4.58 -8.82 -15.71
N ALA A 352 5.48 -8.99 -14.75
CA ALA A 352 6.53 -8.02 -14.50
C ALA A 352 7.51 -7.91 -15.69
N ALA A 353 7.82 -9.04 -16.34
CA ALA A 353 8.71 -9.10 -17.50
C ALA A 353 8.05 -8.66 -18.83
N PHE A 354 6.73 -8.55 -18.88
CA PHE A 354 6.02 -8.14 -20.11
C PHE A 354 6.09 -6.61 -20.28
N LEU A 355 6.52 -6.13 -21.45
CA LEU A 355 6.75 -4.69 -21.67
C LEU A 355 5.45 -3.87 -21.62
N GLY A 356 4.47 -4.13 -22.46
CA GLY A 356 3.16 -3.45 -22.44
C GLY A 356 3.16 -1.96 -22.80
N VAL A 357 4.33 -1.39 -23.09
CA VAL A 357 4.56 0.01 -23.48
C VAL A 357 5.53 0.06 -24.67
N HIS A 358 5.64 1.22 -25.33
CA HIS A 358 6.70 1.47 -26.32
C HIS A 358 8.08 1.52 -25.65
N GLU A 359 9.14 1.38 -26.44
CA GLU A 359 10.53 1.42 -25.95
C GLU A 359 10.90 2.73 -25.23
N ASP A 360 10.24 3.83 -25.57
CA ASP A 360 10.38 5.13 -24.92
C ASP A 360 9.47 5.34 -23.70
N GLY A 361 8.76 4.30 -23.26
CA GLY A 361 7.89 4.32 -22.10
C GLY A 361 6.47 4.87 -22.37
N ARG A 362 6.16 5.35 -23.57
CA ARG A 362 4.79 5.77 -23.88
C ARG A 362 3.82 4.58 -23.85
N PRO A 363 2.57 4.80 -23.40
CA PRO A 363 1.57 3.75 -23.40
C PRO A 363 1.38 3.12 -24.78
N GLY A 364 1.54 1.81 -24.87
CA GLY A 364 1.30 1.02 -26.08
C GLY A 364 -0.17 0.65 -26.26
N PRO A 365 -0.50 -0.11 -27.30
CA PRO A 365 -1.83 -0.68 -27.46
C PRO A 365 -2.12 -1.64 -26.29
N ASP A 366 -3.37 -1.65 -25.83
CA ASP A 366 -3.80 -2.58 -24.78
C ASP A 366 -4.17 -3.93 -25.40
N VAL A 367 -3.20 -4.84 -25.43
CA VAL A 367 -3.42 -6.20 -25.93
C VAL A 367 -3.60 -7.11 -24.70
N LEU A 368 -4.74 -7.77 -24.61
CA LEU A 368 -5.09 -8.71 -23.53
C LEU A 368 -5.04 -8.07 -22.11
N GLY A 369 -5.33 -6.76 -21.97
CA GLY A 369 -5.28 -6.09 -20.66
C GLY A 369 -3.87 -6.00 -20.08
N LYS A 370 -2.85 -5.92 -20.91
CA LYS A 370 -1.44 -5.90 -20.51
C LYS A 370 -0.78 -4.52 -20.57
N ARG A 371 -1.50 -3.49 -21.05
CA ARG A 371 -1.01 -2.12 -20.94
C ARG A 371 -1.18 -1.64 -19.50
N PRO A 372 -0.15 -1.09 -18.85
CA PRO A 372 -0.32 -0.47 -17.55
C PRO A 372 -1.16 0.81 -17.67
N ASN A 373 -2.34 0.84 -17.07
CA ASN A 373 -3.21 2.02 -17.03
C ASN A 373 -2.93 2.90 -15.82
N GLY A 374 -2.41 2.31 -14.75
CA GLY A 374 -1.98 3.00 -13.55
C GLY A 374 -0.62 2.53 -13.08
N SER A 375 0.07 3.36 -12.29
CA SER A 375 1.35 3.00 -11.65
C SER A 375 1.24 1.74 -10.79
N VAL A 376 0.05 1.45 -10.28
CA VAL A 376 -0.26 0.20 -9.54
C VAL A 376 -0.09 -1.05 -10.40
N ASP A 377 -0.29 -0.96 -11.71
CA ASP A 377 -0.12 -2.11 -12.62
C ASP A 377 1.36 -2.50 -12.74
N VAL A 378 2.26 -1.55 -12.55
CA VAL A 378 3.72 -1.78 -12.49
C VAL A 378 4.16 -2.21 -11.09
N TYR A 379 3.53 -1.67 -10.07
CA TYR A 379 3.83 -1.92 -8.65
C TYR A 379 3.33 -3.29 -8.16
N ASN A 380 2.10 -3.65 -8.50
CA ASN A 380 1.42 -4.80 -7.91
C ASN A 380 2.08 -6.15 -8.22
N PRO A 381 2.69 -6.41 -9.40
CA PRO A 381 3.47 -7.62 -9.63
C PRO A 381 4.60 -7.81 -8.61
N TRP A 382 5.32 -6.74 -8.27
CA TRP A 382 6.41 -6.79 -7.30
C TRP A 382 5.92 -7.00 -5.86
N VAL A 383 4.79 -6.38 -5.49
CA VAL A 383 4.16 -6.64 -4.19
C VAL A 383 3.67 -8.08 -4.10
N ALA A 384 3.09 -8.62 -5.18
CA ALA A 384 2.69 -10.02 -5.23
C ALA A 384 3.88 -10.96 -5.06
N VAL A 385 4.99 -10.73 -5.78
CA VAL A 385 6.24 -11.50 -5.62
C VAL A 385 6.71 -11.47 -4.16
N GLN A 386 6.81 -10.28 -3.55
CA GLN A 386 7.22 -10.15 -2.14
C GLN A 386 6.26 -10.89 -1.20
N ALA A 387 4.93 -10.72 -1.38
CA ALA A 387 3.93 -11.34 -0.53
C ALA A 387 3.95 -12.87 -0.64
N ILE A 388 4.15 -13.39 -1.85
CA ILE A 388 4.27 -14.83 -2.08
C ILE A 388 5.52 -15.38 -1.39
N PHE A 389 6.69 -14.74 -1.52
CA PHE A 389 7.89 -15.18 -0.80
C PHE A 389 7.73 -15.11 0.72
N THR A 390 7.03 -14.11 1.25
CA THR A 390 6.70 -14.04 2.68
C THR A 390 5.83 -15.23 3.10
N ASN A 391 4.90 -15.68 2.26
CA ASN A 391 4.06 -16.85 2.51
C ASN A 391 4.87 -18.15 2.40
N LEU A 392 5.75 -18.25 1.39
CA LEU A 392 6.64 -19.39 1.20
C LEU A 392 7.58 -19.58 2.40
N ASP A 393 8.14 -18.50 2.95
CA ASP A 393 9.00 -18.55 4.14
C ASP A 393 8.31 -19.17 5.36
N ARG A 394 7.01 -19.01 5.47
CA ARG A 394 6.23 -19.46 6.64
C ARG A 394 5.70 -20.90 6.49
N TYR A 395 5.34 -21.29 5.27
CA TYR A 395 4.48 -22.47 5.05
C TYR A 395 5.03 -23.49 4.05
N TYR A 396 6.16 -23.22 3.41
CA TYR A 396 6.72 -24.08 2.37
C TYR A 396 8.12 -24.57 2.74
N THR A 397 8.60 -25.63 2.08
CA THR A 397 9.94 -26.18 2.33
C THR A 397 11.04 -25.23 1.80
N LYS A 398 12.26 -25.40 2.33
CA LYS A 398 13.41 -24.61 1.85
C LYS A 398 13.74 -24.91 0.39
N GLU A 399 13.53 -26.14 -0.03
CA GLU A 399 13.78 -26.63 -1.38
C GLU A 399 12.82 -25.97 -2.38
N GLU A 400 11.51 -26.00 -2.10
CA GLU A 400 10.49 -25.31 -2.92
C GLU A 400 10.79 -23.83 -3.05
N ARG A 401 11.15 -23.18 -1.95
CA ARG A 401 11.51 -21.76 -1.94
C ARG A 401 12.77 -21.48 -2.78
N ALA A 402 13.82 -22.33 -2.67
CA ALA A 402 15.08 -22.16 -3.40
C ALA A 402 14.87 -22.30 -4.92
N GLU A 403 14.04 -23.25 -5.38
CA GLU A 403 13.68 -23.40 -6.79
C GLU A 403 13.04 -22.10 -7.33
N LEU A 404 12.08 -21.53 -6.58
CA LEU A 404 11.38 -20.30 -6.99
C LEU A 404 12.28 -19.05 -6.92
N GLN A 405 13.22 -19.00 -5.99
CA GLN A 405 14.25 -17.95 -5.96
C GLN A 405 15.16 -18.01 -7.18
N GLN A 406 15.53 -19.19 -7.63
CA GLN A 406 16.34 -19.36 -8.84
C GLN A 406 15.59 -18.87 -10.08
N THR A 407 14.32 -19.26 -10.24
CA THR A 407 13.46 -18.79 -11.34
C THR A 407 13.35 -17.26 -11.35
N LEU A 408 13.17 -16.64 -10.19
CA LEU A 408 13.11 -15.18 -10.06
C LEU A 408 14.43 -14.52 -10.44
N LYS A 409 15.56 -15.07 -9.99
CA LYS A 409 16.90 -14.55 -10.27
C LYS A 409 17.22 -14.57 -11.78
N GLU A 410 16.85 -15.63 -12.48
CA GLU A 410 17.03 -15.77 -13.93
C GLU A 410 16.26 -14.74 -14.74
N ASN A 411 15.11 -14.27 -14.21
CA ASN A 411 14.27 -13.26 -14.84
C ASN A 411 14.52 -11.83 -14.35
N ALA A 412 15.35 -11.63 -13.31
CA ALA A 412 15.49 -10.36 -12.60
C ALA A 412 15.83 -9.18 -13.51
N ALA A 413 16.85 -9.30 -14.35
CA ALA A 413 17.28 -8.23 -15.24
C ALA A 413 16.18 -7.79 -16.22
N ALA A 414 15.48 -8.75 -16.84
CA ALA A 414 14.38 -8.47 -17.75
C ALA A 414 13.20 -7.79 -17.04
N MET A 415 12.83 -8.28 -15.86
CA MET A 415 11.77 -7.69 -15.03
C MET A 415 12.11 -6.25 -14.63
N ILE A 416 13.35 -5.97 -14.20
CA ILE A 416 13.80 -4.63 -13.79
C ILE A 416 13.76 -3.67 -14.98
N ARG A 417 14.36 -4.03 -16.12
CA ARG A 417 14.37 -3.17 -17.33
C ARG A 417 12.96 -2.85 -17.81
N THR A 418 12.09 -3.85 -17.82
CA THR A 418 10.71 -3.67 -18.23
C THR A 418 9.96 -2.77 -17.26
N THR A 419 10.18 -2.94 -15.95
CA THR A 419 9.64 -2.07 -14.91
C THR A 419 10.11 -0.63 -15.09
N THR A 420 11.40 -0.42 -15.37
CA THR A 420 11.99 0.91 -15.62
C THR A 420 11.30 1.63 -16.77
N LYS A 421 11.14 0.95 -17.92
CA LYS A 421 10.44 1.51 -19.08
C LYS A 421 8.98 1.86 -18.79
N LYS A 422 8.25 0.98 -18.09
CA LYS A 422 6.87 1.24 -17.67
C LYS A 422 6.75 2.44 -16.72
N SER A 423 7.70 2.61 -15.80
CA SER A 423 7.68 3.70 -14.82
C SER A 423 7.78 5.09 -15.47
N VAL A 424 8.46 5.22 -16.60
CA VAL A 424 8.55 6.46 -17.38
C VAL A 424 7.18 6.98 -17.81
N SER A 425 6.20 6.08 -18.07
CA SER A 425 4.83 6.48 -18.48
C SER A 425 4.11 7.38 -17.48
N PHE A 426 4.52 7.35 -16.22
CA PHE A 426 3.84 8.08 -15.13
C PHE A 426 4.55 9.36 -14.72
N ALA A 427 5.75 9.63 -15.26
CA ALA A 427 6.49 10.86 -15.01
C ALA A 427 5.79 12.09 -15.61
N LYS A 428 5.87 13.23 -14.91
CA LYS A 428 5.36 14.52 -15.35
C LYS A 428 6.52 15.50 -15.57
N GLU A 429 6.26 16.57 -16.32
CA GLU A 429 7.29 17.56 -16.67
C GLU A 429 7.91 18.26 -15.45
N ASP A 430 7.12 18.44 -14.39
CA ASP A 430 7.57 19.05 -13.12
C ASP A 430 8.38 18.10 -12.22
N GLY A 431 8.66 16.88 -12.69
CA GLY A 431 9.37 15.84 -11.94
C GLY A 431 8.51 15.03 -11.00
N SER A 432 7.21 15.33 -10.90
CA SER A 432 6.25 14.49 -10.17
C SER A 432 5.85 13.24 -10.96
N TYR A 433 5.16 12.32 -10.30
CA TYR A 433 4.64 11.09 -10.89
C TYR A 433 3.15 10.98 -10.59
N GLY A 434 2.36 10.58 -11.59
CA GLY A 434 0.92 10.39 -11.44
C GLY A 434 0.52 8.93 -11.24
N TYR A 435 -0.66 8.73 -10.67
CA TYR A 435 -1.28 7.42 -10.59
C TYR A 435 -1.61 6.86 -11.98
N THR A 436 -2.08 7.73 -12.88
CA THR A 436 -2.25 7.39 -14.30
C THR A 436 -1.25 8.15 -15.17
N TRP A 437 -1.02 7.62 -16.36
CA TRP A 437 -0.13 8.29 -17.32
C TRP A 437 -0.73 9.59 -17.89
N GLN A 438 -2.04 9.80 -17.80
CA GLN A 438 -2.74 10.96 -18.36
C GLN A 438 -3.11 11.98 -17.26
N TYR A 439 -4.11 11.71 -16.46
CA TYR A 439 -4.64 12.62 -15.43
C TYR A 439 -4.39 12.10 -14.03
N SER A 440 -4.31 13.01 -13.05
CA SER A 440 -4.46 12.64 -11.65
C SER A 440 -5.89 12.13 -11.40
N PRO A 441 -6.09 11.03 -10.66
CA PRO A 441 -7.42 10.57 -10.30
C PRO A 441 -8.14 11.61 -9.44
N ALA A 442 -9.32 12.05 -9.87
CA ALA A 442 -10.15 12.97 -9.08
C ALA A 442 -10.70 12.32 -7.79
N ARG A 443 -10.69 10.99 -7.73
CA ARG A 443 -11.21 10.21 -6.59
C ARG A 443 -10.26 9.10 -6.20
N SER A 444 -10.04 8.95 -4.89
CA SER A 444 -9.40 7.77 -4.29
C SER A 444 -10.43 7.00 -3.47
N GLN A 445 -10.72 5.73 -3.83
CA GLN A 445 -11.74 4.91 -3.17
C GLN A 445 -13.09 5.64 -3.00
N ASN A 446 -13.53 6.34 -4.04
CA ASN A 446 -14.72 7.18 -4.11
C ASN A 446 -14.66 8.52 -3.34
N ALA A 447 -13.64 8.79 -2.53
CA ALA A 447 -13.43 10.10 -1.91
C ALA A 447 -12.89 11.10 -2.94
N PRO A 448 -13.44 12.33 -3.03
CA PRO A 448 -12.94 13.37 -3.95
C PRO A 448 -11.63 13.96 -3.39
N VAL A 449 -10.52 13.79 -4.12
CA VAL A 449 -9.17 14.14 -3.64
C VAL A 449 -8.41 15.12 -4.51
N ALA A 450 -8.82 15.30 -5.78
CA ALA A 450 -8.18 16.21 -6.73
C ALA A 450 -9.18 16.78 -7.74
N VAL A 451 -8.79 17.84 -8.44
CA VAL A 451 -9.60 18.43 -9.50
C VAL A 451 -9.62 17.49 -10.72
N PRO A 452 -10.81 17.14 -11.24
CA PRO A 452 -10.92 16.25 -12.40
C PRO A 452 -10.11 16.74 -13.62
N GLU A 453 -9.63 15.77 -14.40
CA GLU A 453 -8.97 15.99 -15.71
C GLU A 453 -7.72 16.89 -15.65
N THR A 454 -7.06 16.98 -14.48
CA THR A 454 -5.83 17.74 -14.31
C THR A 454 -4.62 16.86 -14.65
N VAL A 455 -3.79 17.31 -15.60
CA VAL A 455 -2.53 16.65 -15.96
C VAL A 455 -1.45 17.06 -14.96
N GLU A 456 -1.29 16.27 -13.93
CA GLU A 456 -0.35 16.51 -12.81
C GLU A 456 0.08 15.20 -12.16
N GLY A 457 1.08 15.25 -11.29
CA GLY A 457 1.39 14.16 -10.38
C GLY A 457 0.49 14.17 -9.14
N ASP A 458 0.43 13.03 -8.48
CA ASP A 458 -0.32 12.88 -7.25
C ASP A 458 0.45 12.02 -6.22
N VAL A 459 0.13 12.20 -4.94
CA VAL A 459 0.85 11.54 -3.84
C VAL A 459 0.76 10.02 -3.95
N ASN A 460 -0.41 9.47 -4.26
CA ASN A 460 -0.59 8.04 -4.37
C ASN A 460 0.23 7.46 -5.53
N GLY A 461 0.12 8.09 -6.72
CA GLY A 461 0.86 7.67 -7.91
C GLY A 461 2.37 7.77 -7.74
N GLY A 462 2.84 8.87 -7.20
CA GLY A 462 4.27 9.09 -7.00
C GLY A 462 4.87 8.20 -5.92
N CYS A 463 4.18 8.00 -4.78
CA CYS A 463 4.63 7.06 -3.76
C CYS A 463 4.69 5.62 -4.29
N ILE A 464 3.76 5.25 -5.17
CA ILE A 464 3.76 3.93 -5.82
C ILE A 464 4.88 3.85 -6.87
N ALA A 465 4.92 4.78 -7.83
CA ALA A 465 5.82 4.74 -8.98
C ALA A 465 7.30 4.84 -8.60
N VAL A 466 7.62 5.56 -7.54
CA VAL A 466 8.99 5.83 -7.11
C VAL A 466 9.41 4.85 -6.00
N SER A 467 9.09 5.16 -4.74
CA SER A 467 9.58 4.35 -3.61
C SER A 467 8.88 2.99 -3.50
N GLY A 468 7.62 2.91 -3.88
CA GLY A 468 6.83 1.69 -3.79
C GLY A 468 7.35 0.58 -4.70
N ILE A 469 7.50 0.86 -6.00
CA ILE A 469 8.05 -0.08 -6.99
C ILE A 469 9.45 -0.48 -6.59
N THR A 470 10.34 0.49 -6.35
CA THR A 470 11.75 0.25 -6.06
C THR A 470 11.95 -0.62 -4.82
N ARG A 471 11.25 -0.31 -3.72
CA ARG A 471 11.33 -1.10 -2.48
C ARG A 471 10.82 -2.52 -2.66
N ASN A 472 9.65 -2.69 -3.28
CA ASN A 472 9.08 -4.02 -3.46
C ASN A 472 9.85 -4.84 -4.49
N MET A 473 10.47 -4.21 -5.47
CA MET A 473 11.43 -4.84 -6.37
C MET A 473 12.65 -5.36 -5.61
N CYS A 474 13.26 -4.55 -4.75
CA CYS A 474 14.35 -4.99 -3.90
C CYS A 474 13.95 -6.19 -3.03
N TYR A 475 12.87 -6.08 -2.28
CA TYR A 475 12.41 -7.15 -1.39
C TYR A 475 11.96 -8.41 -2.15
N GLY A 476 11.26 -8.24 -3.29
CA GLY A 476 10.87 -9.35 -4.16
C GLY A 476 12.09 -10.12 -4.68
N LEU A 477 13.17 -9.43 -4.97
CA LEU A 477 14.44 -10.02 -5.41
C LEU A 477 15.32 -10.54 -4.26
N GLY A 478 14.85 -10.48 -3.02
CA GLY A 478 15.61 -10.91 -1.84
C GLY A 478 16.72 -9.95 -1.41
N LEU A 479 16.66 -8.69 -1.89
CA LEU A 479 17.57 -7.64 -1.52
C LEU A 479 17.06 -6.86 -0.29
N LYS A 480 17.95 -6.20 0.43
CA LYS A 480 17.55 -5.15 1.37
C LYS A 480 16.96 -3.95 0.60
N ASN A 481 16.22 -3.09 1.29
CA ASN A 481 15.79 -1.81 0.70
C ASN A 481 17.03 -0.93 0.43
N ILE A 482 17.36 -0.75 -0.85
CA ILE A 482 18.42 0.16 -1.26
C ILE A 482 17.84 1.57 -1.31
N PRO A 483 18.43 2.56 -0.63
CA PRO A 483 17.95 3.94 -0.65
C PRO A 483 17.98 4.57 -2.04
N ILE A 484 16.86 5.17 -2.47
CA ILE A 484 16.84 6.04 -3.66
C ILE A 484 17.52 7.35 -3.30
N TRP A 485 17.11 7.93 -2.19
CA TRP A 485 17.67 9.14 -1.60
C TRP A 485 18.17 8.85 -0.18
N ARG A 486 18.91 9.77 0.37
CA ARG A 486 19.57 9.58 1.65
C ARG A 486 19.25 10.73 2.62
N ASP A 487 19.84 10.69 3.78
CA ASP A 487 19.58 11.69 4.82
C ASP A 487 20.04 13.13 4.45
N SER A 488 21.00 13.29 3.50
CA SER A 488 21.31 14.61 2.94
C SER A 488 20.16 15.21 2.12
N ASP A 489 19.38 14.35 1.45
CA ASP A 489 18.18 14.76 0.72
C ASP A 489 17.04 15.08 1.69
N PHE A 490 16.97 14.36 2.83
CA PHE A 490 15.98 14.65 3.86
C PHE A 490 16.23 15.99 4.57
N ASP A 491 17.51 16.41 4.71
CA ASP A 491 17.83 17.75 5.20
C ASP A 491 17.15 18.83 4.32
N VAL A 492 17.14 18.66 2.99
CA VAL A 492 16.45 19.56 2.05
C VAL A 492 14.93 19.54 2.27
N VAL A 493 14.36 18.35 2.50
CA VAL A 493 12.91 18.20 2.82
C VAL A 493 12.56 18.96 4.11
N LEU A 494 13.38 18.82 5.15
CA LEU A 494 13.19 19.55 6.41
C LEU A 494 13.30 21.07 6.24
N GLU A 495 14.23 21.56 5.40
CA GLU A 495 14.33 22.99 5.06
C GLU A 495 13.05 23.48 4.36
N ILE A 496 12.44 22.70 3.47
CA ILE A 496 11.17 23.04 2.82
C ILE A 496 10.05 23.14 3.86
N PHE A 497 9.93 22.17 4.78
CA PHE A 497 8.91 22.23 5.82
C PHE A 497 9.05 23.46 6.73
N GLU A 498 10.29 23.81 7.12
CA GLU A 498 10.54 25.02 7.90
C GLU A 498 10.17 26.29 7.13
N GLN A 499 10.48 26.36 5.82
CA GLN A 499 10.09 27.49 4.99
C GLN A 499 8.56 27.62 4.89
N LEU A 500 7.84 26.50 4.68
CA LEU A 500 6.38 26.51 4.65
C LEU A 500 5.79 27.02 5.98
N ARG A 501 6.36 26.60 7.11
CA ARG A 501 5.96 27.09 8.44
C ARG A 501 6.17 28.59 8.58
N GLU A 502 7.38 29.08 8.24
CA GLU A 502 7.70 30.50 8.34
C GLU A 502 6.77 31.37 7.49
N ASP A 503 6.49 30.92 6.26
CA ASP A 503 5.62 31.66 5.34
C ASP A 503 4.17 31.71 5.84
N TRP A 504 3.68 30.59 6.39
CA TRP A 504 2.38 30.55 7.07
C TRP A 504 2.33 31.46 8.31
N GLU A 505 3.35 31.44 9.17
CA GLU A 505 3.40 32.32 10.35
C GLU A 505 3.45 33.79 9.95
N LYS A 506 4.14 34.18 8.88
CA LYS A 506 4.18 35.51 8.32
C LYS A 506 2.81 35.96 7.79
N SER A 507 2.11 35.07 7.08
CA SER A 507 0.77 35.35 6.52
C SER A 507 -0.27 35.65 7.61
N LYS A 508 -0.15 35.09 8.81
CA LYS A 508 -1.04 35.34 9.95
C LYS A 508 -0.76 36.70 10.66
N LYS A 509 0.40 37.29 10.41
CA LYS A 509 0.78 38.56 11.01
C LYS A 509 0.51 39.75 10.09
N ALA A 510 0.27 39.50 8.82
CA ALA A 510 -0.10 40.48 7.80
C ALA A 510 -1.62 40.69 7.75
#